data_979b9a7ed0b8a5ba670d65f77e71ac6c
#
_entry.id   979b9a7ed0b8a5ba670d65f77e71ac6c
#
_cell.length_a   1.000
_cell.length_b   1.000
_cell.length_c   1.000
_cell.angle_alpha   90.00
_cell.angle_beta   90.00
_cell.angle_gamma   90.00
#
_symmetry.space_group_name_H-M   'P 1'
#
loop_
_entity.id
_entity.type
_entity.pdbx_description
1 polymer ?
#
loop_
_entity_poly.entity_id
_entity_poly.type
_entity_poly.pdbx_seq_one_letter_code
_entity_poly.pdbx_strand_id
1 'polypeptide(L)'
;MIRNIINLKAIILYFGLILCLIAGMPTPAYGSSSYPVKEESYVLVINSYVDGERWSGNLLNMISKFATPEEYTLRIDHMSVMLVDTPEKLKEKQEAFFEVNKKKPDGIIYLGVNGWAFMRDKIREKWGDIPTLVCSETGEMAEDECYFNQRHSSDRVIPLQEAVKGYNATGLVIPYYVKGSIDLVKELIPGLKRLIFISDRRYVSTWLRDEMEKHMETSFPEGKVDFYTEGSCSMDSLLAVLSEKDPHRATAVMYYSWITEKPFLNHSLLYSTLYQGINGISRHPVFSLYDMGVEEGYTIGGYYNSAKTIETALIPLLQQVYNGEDMGKIPVSTVDDPHKYLNYVSLMSAMSNEDNFPHDAIYLNAPPSFLEKYWMPLLGFLIFFLVVVFLAWHYVYRSKQKMKEV
;
A
#
# COMPACT_ATOMS: atom_id res chain seq x y z
N MET A 1 -7.39 -10.51 59.49
CA MET A 1 -7.11 -9.08 59.18
C MET A 1 -5.60 -8.77 59.08
N ILE A 2 -4.72 -9.42 59.78
CA ILE A 2 -3.26 -9.16 59.82
C ILE A 2 -2.51 -9.64 58.55
N ARG A 3 -3.02 -10.70 57.86
CA ARG A 3 -2.36 -11.31 56.69
C ARG A 3 -2.42 -10.43 55.41
N ASN A 4 -3.41 -9.52 55.29
CA ASN A 4 -3.55 -8.62 54.12
C ASN A 4 -2.70 -7.34 54.23
N ILE A 5 -2.25 -6.98 55.44
CA ILE A 5 -1.41 -5.77 55.66
C ILE A 5 0.05 -6.03 55.24
N ILE A 6 0.50 -7.28 55.40
CA ILE A 6 1.87 -7.69 55.04
C ILE A 6 2.04 -7.67 53.51
N ASN A 7 1.02 -8.07 52.74
CA ASN A 7 1.08 -8.05 51.29
C ASN A 7 1.08 -6.61 50.70
N LEU A 8 0.36 -5.67 51.33
CA LEU A 8 0.32 -4.28 50.86
C LEU A 8 1.66 -3.59 51.08
N LYS A 9 2.35 -3.83 52.20
CA LYS A 9 3.69 -3.28 52.45
C LYS A 9 4.73 -3.86 51.48
N ALA A 10 4.65 -5.14 51.14
CA ALA A 10 5.54 -5.77 50.16
C ALA A 10 5.32 -5.20 48.77
N ILE A 11 4.09 -4.95 48.36
CA ILE A 11 3.76 -4.35 47.07
C ILE A 11 4.28 -2.90 46.99
N ILE A 12 4.11 -2.11 48.05
CA ILE A 12 4.63 -0.73 48.10
C ILE A 12 6.16 -0.72 48.09
N LEU A 13 6.82 -1.67 48.75
CA LEU A 13 8.29 -1.79 48.73
C LEU A 13 8.80 -2.17 47.33
N TYR A 14 8.12 -3.11 46.66
CA TYR A 14 8.46 -3.48 45.25
C TYR A 14 8.26 -2.34 44.29
N PHE A 15 7.15 -1.59 44.39
CA PHE A 15 6.93 -0.37 43.56
C PHE A 15 7.95 0.74 43.83
N GLY A 16 8.33 0.94 45.11
CA GLY A 16 9.38 1.86 45.49
C GLY A 16 10.76 1.49 44.91
N LEU A 17 11.12 0.20 44.90
CA LEU A 17 12.36 -0.31 44.33
C LEU A 17 12.40 -0.15 42.80
N ILE A 18 11.28 -0.38 42.12
CA ILE A 18 11.15 -0.18 40.65
C ILE A 18 11.27 1.31 40.32
N LEU A 19 10.65 2.20 41.09
CA LEU A 19 10.78 3.65 40.89
C LEU A 19 12.23 4.14 41.11
N CYS A 20 12.94 3.60 42.11
CA CYS A 20 14.36 3.94 42.34
C CYS A 20 15.29 3.42 41.24
N LEU A 21 14.97 2.25 40.65
CA LEU A 21 15.72 1.71 39.52
C LEU A 21 15.50 2.53 38.23
N ILE A 22 14.30 3.08 38.03
CA ILE A 22 14.01 3.97 36.88
C ILE A 22 14.62 5.36 37.08
N ALA A 23 14.67 5.87 38.30
CA ALA A 23 15.28 7.17 38.61
C ALA A 23 16.83 7.16 38.59
N GLY A 24 17.43 5.98 38.71
CA GLY A 24 18.89 5.80 38.68
C GLY A 24 19.45 5.46 37.29
N MET A 25 18.62 5.32 36.25
CA MET A 25 19.14 5.19 34.90
C MET A 25 19.71 6.55 34.46
N PRO A 26 20.99 6.62 34.08
CA PRO A 26 21.50 7.83 33.45
C PRO A 26 20.64 8.05 32.20
N THR A 27 19.92 9.16 32.15
CA THR A 27 19.36 9.65 30.89
C THR A 27 20.50 9.64 29.89
N PRO A 28 20.39 8.92 28.75
CA PRO A 28 21.38 9.08 27.72
C PRO A 28 21.41 10.58 27.43
N ALA A 29 22.53 11.23 27.78
CA ALA A 29 22.81 12.56 27.30
C ALA A 29 22.76 12.40 25.77
N TYR A 30 21.69 12.84 25.14
CA TYR A 30 21.68 13.13 23.72
C TYR A 30 22.70 14.27 23.55
N GLY A 31 23.96 13.87 23.48
CA GLY A 31 24.99 14.70 22.92
C GLY A 31 24.46 15.08 21.56
N SER A 32 24.11 16.33 21.36
CA SER A 32 23.98 16.93 20.05
C SER A 32 25.36 16.83 19.40
N SER A 33 25.66 15.66 18.85
CA SER A 33 26.70 15.52 17.87
C SER A 33 26.17 16.28 16.67
N SER A 34 26.54 17.56 16.61
CA SER A 34 26.46 18.35 15.39
C SER A 34 27.44 17.70 14.39
N TYR A 35 27.04 16.57 13.80
CA TYR A 35 27.59 16.22 12.51
C TYR A 35 27.25 17.39 11.60
N PRO A 36 28.22 17.95 10.87
CA PRO A 36 27.90 18.92 9.85
C PRO A 36 27.02 18.20 8.86
N VAL A 37 25.70 18.37 8.98
CA VAL A 37 24.77 18.04 7.91
C VAL A 37 25.38 18.74 6.70
N LYS A 38 25.78 17.99 5.70
CA LYS A 38 26.10 18.56 4.39
C LYS A 38 24.82 19.23 3.92
N GLU A 39 24.64 20.51 4.29
CA GLU A 39 23.47 21.34 3.99
C GLU A 39 23.22 21.47 2.48
N GLU A 40 24.06 20.85 1.66
CA GLU A 40 24.12 21.00 0.22
C GLU A 40 23.63 19.76 -0.56
N SER A 41 23.60 18.56 0.04
CA SER A 41 23.29 17.30 -0.64
C SER A 41 21.87 16.83 -0.31
N TYR A 42 21.03 16.59 -1.32
CA TYR A 42 19.67 16.09 -1.09
C TYR A 42 19.12 15.32 -2.30
N VAL A 43 18.20 14.38 -2.03
CA VAL A 43 17.38 13.69 -3.04
C VAL A 43 16.00 14.34 -3.09
N LEU A 44 15.53 14.61 -4.30
CA LEU A 44 14.25 15.24 -4.54
C LEU A 44 13.21 14.20 -4.96
N VAL A 45 12.12 14.10 -4.22
CA VAL A 45 10.93 13.33 -4.64
C VAL A 45 9.94 14.27 -5.30
N ILE A 46 9.62 13.99 -6.56
CA ILE A 46 8.61 14.71 -7.34
C ILE A 46 7.35 13.87 -7.35
N ASN A 47 6.37 14.25 -6.53
CA ASN A 47 5.09 13.58 -6.46
C ASN A 47 4.12 14.16 -7.49
N SER A 48 3.74 13.34 -8.48
CA SER A 48 2.77 13.72 -9.51
C SER A 48 1.34 13.84 -8.97
N TYR A 49 1.06 13.21 -7.83
CA TYR A 49 -0.26 13.09 -7.22
C TYR A 49 -0.54 14.22 -6.23
N VAL A 50 -1.81 14.37 -5.89
CA VAL A 50 -2.22 15.26 -4.80
C VAL A 50 -1.81 14.66 -3.46
N ASP A 51 -1.59 15.54 -2.47
CA ASP A 51 -1.30 15.09 -1.11
C ASP A 51 -2.44 14.23 -0.55
N GLY A 52 -2.07 13.15 0.14
CA GLY A 52 -3.03 12.18 0.69
C GLY A 52 -3.54 11.13 -0.32
N GLU A 53 -3.07 11.14 -1.57
CA GLU A 53 -3.34 10.03 -2.49
C GLU A 53 -2.63 8.77 -2.00
N ARG A 54 -3.36 7.64 -1.91
CA ARG A 54 -2.92 6.43 -1.18
C ARG A 54 -1.74 5.73 -1.84
N TRP A 55 -1.73 5.60 -3.17
CA TRP A 55 -0.66 4.90 -3.88
C TRP A 55 0.69 5.62 -3.69
N SER A 56 0.74 6.91 -4.01
CA SER A 56 1.95 7.73 -3.83
C SER A 56 2.32 7.91 -2.36
N GLY A 57 1.33 8.02 -1.47
CA GLY A 57 1.53 8.11 -0.03
C GLY A 57 2.20 6.87 0.57
N ASN A 58 1.82 5.68 0.11
CA ASN A 58 2.48 4.43 0.51
C ASN A 58 3.96 4.42 0.08
N LEU A 59 4.26 4.82 -1.14
CA LEU A 59 5.64 4.92 -1.64
C LEU A 59 6.45 5.98 -0.90
N LEU A 60 5.87 7.16 -0.67
CA LEU A 60 6.50 8.22 0.13
C LEU A 60 6.86 7.74 1.54
N ASN A 61 5.98 6.97 2.17
CA ASN A 61 6.24 6.41 3.49
C ASN A 61 7.41 5.40 3.47
N MET A 62 7.50 4.54 2.44
CA MET A 62 8.63 3.61 2.26
C MET A 62 9.94 4.37 2.03
N ILE A 63 9.94 5.36 1.13
CA ILE A 63 11.11 6.20 0.82
C ILE A 63 11.56 6.97 2.06
N SER A 64 10.63 7.56 2.81
CA SER A 64 10.94 8.34 4.02
C SER A 64 11.49 7.48 5.15
N LYS A 65 11.04 6.23 5.28
CA LYS A 65 11.58 5.28 6.25
C LYS A 65 12.99 4.82 5.90
N PHE A 66 13.26 4.68 4.59
CA PHE A 66 14.60 4.31 4.10
C PHE A 66 15.60 5.46 4.26
N ALA A 67 15.17 6.69 3.95
CA ALA A 67 16.01 7.88 4.07
C ALA A 67 16.11 8.29 5.55
N THR A 68 17.09 7.71 6.25
CA THR A 68 17.37 8.16 7.63
C THR A 68 17.95 9.57 7.61
N PRO A 69 17.52 10.49 8.50
CA PRO A 69 17.99 11.89 8.52
C PRO A 69 19.50 12.06 8.68
N GLU A 70 20.16 11.02 9.17
CA GLU A 70 21.61 11.01 9.42
C GLU A 70 22.43 10.75 8.15
N GLU A 71 21.81 10.10 7.15
CA GLU A 71 22.50 9.69 5.93
C GLU A 71 22.07 10.51 4.72
N TYR A 72 20.77 10.88 4.64
CA TYR A 72 20.20 11.49 3.44
C TYR A 72 19.20 12.59 3.77
N THR A 73 19.36 13.75 3.14
CA THR A 73 18.32 14.79 3.15
C THR A 73 17.31 14.51 2.04
N LEU A 74 16.05 14.33 2.42
CA LEU A 74 14.94 14.13 1.48
C LEU A 74 14.12 15.42 1.37
N ARG A 75 13.83 15.86 0.14
CA ARG A 75 12.86 16.92 -0.13
C ARG A 75 11.73 16.37 -0.98
N ILE A 76 10.50 16.70 -0.62
CA ILE A 76 9.31 16.25 -1.32
C ILE A 76 8.64 17.48 -1.94
N ASP A 77 8.41 17.44 -3.24
CA ASP A 77 7.63 18.42 -3.99
C ASP A 77 6.35 17.77 -4.51
N HIS A 78 5.21 18.21 -4.00
CA HIS A 78 3.88 17.77 -4.46
C HIS A 78 3.48 18.60 -5.68
N MET A 79 4.06 18.29 -6.82
CA MET A 79 3.78 18.99 -8.08
C MET A 79 2.32 18.88 -8.51
N SER A 80 1.64 17.79 -8.13
CA SER A 80 0.23 17.54 -8.46
C SER A 80 -0.09 17.74 -9.95
N VAL A 81 0.82 17.28 -10.82
CA VAL A 81 0.69 17.45 -12.29
C VAL A 81 -0.39 16.58 -12.90
N MET A 82 -0.87 15.59 -12.18
CA MET A 82 -1.98 14.74 -12.61
C MET A 82 -3.30 15.51 -12.87
N LEU A 83 -3.40 16.74 -12.38
CA LEU A 83 -4.56 17.63 -12.57
C LEU A 83 -4.30 18.71 -13.64
N VAL A 84 -3.14 18.68 -14.29
CA VAL A 84 -2.79 19.64 -15.34
C VAL A 84 -3.51 19.25 -16.63
N ASP A 85 -4.32 20.16 -17.14
CA ASP A 85 -5.18 19.97 -18.30
C ASP A 85 -4.81 20.89 -19.48
N THR A 86 -3.84 21.80 -19.31
CA THR A 86 -3.37 22.69 -20.38
C THR A 86 -1.86 22.92 -20.32
N PRO A 87 -1.22 23.21 -21.48
CA PRO A 87 0.21 23.57 -21.53
C PRO A 87 0.56 24.80 -20.70
N GLU A 88 -0.35 25.79 -20.59
CA GLU A 88 -0.14 27.00 -19.80
C GLU A 88 -0.05 26.69 -18.30
N LYS A 89 -0.97 25.90 -17.78
CA LYS A 89 -0.92 25.44 -16.39
C LYS A 89 0.33 24.60 -16.11
N LEU A 90 0.77 23.78 -17.06
CA LEU A 90 2.01 23.04 -16.95
C LEU A 90 3.20 23.98 -16.81
N LYS A 91 3.28 25.00 -17.67
CA LYS A 91 4.34 25.98 -17.65
C LYS A 91 4.39 26.74 -16.30
N GLU A 92 3.25 27.20 -15.80
CA GLU A 92 3.16 27.83 -14.47
C GLU A 92 3.68 26.92 -13.36
N LYS A 93 3.30 25.64 -13.38
CA LYS A 93 3.80 24.66 -12.39
C LYS A 93 5.30 24.40 -12.51
N GLN A 94 5.83 24.33 -13.73
CA GLN A 94 7.26 24.18 -13.98
C GLN A 94 8.04 25.39 -13.46
N GLU A 95 7.57 26.60 -13.71
CA GLU A 95 8.17 27.84 -13.22
C GLU A 95 8.17 27.87 -11.69
N ALA A 96 7.03 27.61 -11.04
CA ALA A 96 6.89 27.56 -9.60
C ALA A 96 7.81 26.47 -8.99
N PHE A 97 7.90 25.30 -9.61
CA PHE A 97 8.79 24.22 -9.17
C PHE A 97 10.25 24.69 -9.12
N PHE A 98 10.74 25.38 -10.16
CA PHE A 98 12.12 25.84 -10.21
C PHE A 98 12.39 27.09 -9.35
N GLU A 99 11.36 27.83 -8.97
CA GLU A 99 11.49 28.92 -7.99
C GLU A 99 11.74 28.37 -6.56
N VAL A 100 11.10 27.25 -6.22
CA VAL A 100 11.27 26.57 -4.94
C VAL A 100 12.56 25.74 -4.94
N ASN A 101 12.79 24.96 -5.99
CA ASN A 101 13.91 24.03 -6.11
C ASN A 101 15.05 24.69 -6.90
N LYS A 102 15.77 25.65 -6.27
CA LYS A 102 16.84 26.42 -6.93
C LYS A 102 18.14 25.65 -7.06
N LYS A 103 18.44 24.77 -6.08
CA LYS A 103 19.67 23.99 -6.07
C LYS A 103 19.46 22.67 -6.82
N LYS A 104 20.51 22.20 -7.50
CA LYS A 104 20.53 20.89 -8.15
C LYS A 104 20.47 19.80 -7.07
N PRO A 105 19.55 18.81 -7.15
CA PRO A 105 19.57 17.64 -6.29
C PRO A 105 20.64 16.62 -6.74
N ASP A 106 21.05 15.72 -5.86
CA ASP A 106 21.99 14.65 -6.19
C ASP A 106 21.28 13.45 -6.84
N GLY A 107 19.99 13.29 -6.56
CA GLY A 107 19.13 12.27 -7.15
C GLY A 107 17.68 12.72 -7.22
N ILE A 108 16.90 12.11 -8.11
CA ILE A 108 15.47 12.40 -8.26
C ILE A 108 14.68 11.11 -8.24
N ILE A 109 13.55 11.13 -7.55
CA ILE A 109 12.57 10.03 -7.54
C ILE A 109 11.23 10.60 -7.99
N TYR A 110 10.70 10.09 -9.08
CA TYR A 110 9.36 10.44 -9.54
C TYR A 110 8.34 9.43 -9.03
N LEU A 111 7.26 9.92 -8.46
CA LEU A 111 6.05 9.14 -8.16
C LEU A 111 4.99 9.49 -9.20
N GLY A 112 4.80 8.57 -10.14
CA GLY A 112 3.95 8.74 -11.30
C GLY A 112 4.70 9.19 -12.56
N VAL A 113 4.40 8.55 -13.67
CA VAL A 113 5.06 8.75 -14.96
C VAL A 113 4.77 10.12 -15.59
N ASN A 114 3.64 10.75 -15.29
CA ASN A 114 3.30 12.10 -15.78
C ASN A 114 4.28 13.18 -15.28
N GLY A 115 4.73 13.09 -14.03
CA GLY A 115 5.79 13.97 -13.53
C GLY A 115 7.08 13.84 -14.35
N TRP A 116 7.46 12.60 -14.67
CA TRP A 116 8.59 12.32 -15.56
C TRP A 116 8.35 12.88 -16.95
N ALA A 117 7.20 12.61 -17.59
CA ALA A 117 6.86 13.09 -18.92
C ALA A 117 7.01 14.61 -19.02
N PHE A 118 6.47 15.33 -18.05
CA PHE A 118 6.43 16.80 -18.08
C PHE A 118 7.73 17.48 -17.62
N MET A 119 8.58 16.83 -16.84
CA MET A 119 9.72 17.50 -16.20
C MET A 119 11.09 17.08 -16.71
N ARG A 120 11.23 15.88 -17.28
CA ARG A 120 12.53 15.28 -17.62
C ARG A 120 13.42 16.22 -18.46
N ASP A 121 12.86 16.81 -19.52
CA ASP A 121 13.61 17.67 -20.44
C ASP A 121 13.98 19.00 -19.79
N LYS A 122 13.08 19.60 -19.01
CA LYS A 122 13.32 20.85 -18.28
C LYS A 122 14.35 20.68 -17.16
N ILE A 123 14.31 19.57 -16.49
CA ILE A 123 15.31 19.22 -15.45
C ILE A 123 16.68 19.02 -16.08
N ARG A 124 16.73 18.27 -17.20
CA ARG A 124 17.97 18.04 -17.93
C ARG A 124 18.55 19.34 -18.49
N GLU A 125 17.72 20.23 -19.04
CA GLU A 125 18.12 21.54 -19.51
C GLU A 125 18.76 22.37 -18.39
N LYS A 126 18.16 22.37 -17.19
CA LYS A 126 18.60 23.21 -16.07
C LYS A 126 19.75 22.64 -15.25
N TRP A 127 19.74 21.34 -14.99
CA TRP A 127 20.66 20.70 -14.04
C TRP A 127 21.54 19.63 -14.67
N GLY A 128 21.31 19.27 -15.94
CA GLY A 128 21.98 18.15 -16.61
C GLY A 128 21.39 16.79 -16.21
N ASP A 129 22.08 15.73 -16.56
CA ASP A 129 21.66 14.39 -16.18
C ASP A 129 21.88 14.16 -14.69
N ILE A 130 20.82 13.68 -14.02
CA ILE A 130 20.78 13.39 -12.58
C ILE A 130 20.34 11.93 -12.42
N PRO A 131 20.94 11.15 -11.51
CA PRO A 131 20.46 9.81 -11.17
C PRO A 131 18.96 9.83 -10.84
N THR A 132 18.15 9.13 -11.61
CA THR A 132 16.69 9.26 -11.53
C THR A 132 16.01 7.89 -11.49
N LEU A 133 15.06 7.73 -10.55
CA LEU A 133 14.13 6.62 -10.47
C LEU A 133 12.72 7.08 -10.80
N VAL A 134 12.03 6.38 -11.71
CA VAL A 134 10.63 6.64 -12.06
C VAL A 134 9.76 5.50 -11.56
N CYS A 135 8.96 5.72 -10.52
CA CYS A 135 7.94 4.78 -10.09
C CYS A 135 6.66 5.01 -10.90
N SER A 136 6.16 3.97 -11.54
CA SER A 136 4.99 4.03 -12.43
C SER A 136 4.05 2.87 -12.17
N GLU A 137 2.76 3.10 -12.30
CA GLU A 137 1.72 2.10 -12.20
C GLU A 137 1.33 1.45 -13.54
N THR A 138 1.65 2.09 -14.66
CA THR A 138 1.20 1.61 -15.99
C THR A 138 2.28 0.93 -16.81
N GLY A 139 3.57 1.16 -16.50
CA GLY A 139 4.69 0.62 -17.28
C GLY A 139 4.86 1.29 -18.64
N GLU A 140 4.13 2.35 -18.91
CA GLU A 140 4.14 3.12 -20.16
C GLU A 140 4.10 4.63 -19.89
N MET A 141 4.55 5.40 -20.86
CA MET A 141 4.44 6.86 -20.87
C MET A 141 3.64 7.29 -22.10
N ALA A 142 2.64 8.13 -21.91
CA ALA A 142 1.85 8.70 -22.98
C ALA A 142 2.46 10.01 -23.50
N GLU A 143 1.97 10.45 -24.66
CA GLU A 143 2.19 11.80 -25.12
C GLU A 143 1.48 12.83 -24.22
N ASP A 144 2.05 14.04 -24.11
CA ASP A 144 1.55 15.09 -23.21
C ASP A 144 0.06 15.40 -23.40
N GLU A 145 -0.41 15.36 -24.66
CA GLU A 145 -1.82 15.60 -24.97
C GLU A 145 -2.78 14.60 -24.34
N CYS A 146 -2.35 13.35 -24.16
CA CYS A 146 -3.14 12.32 -23.47
C CYS A 146 -3.33 12.70 -21.99
N TYR A 147 -2.28 13.25 -21.36
CA TYR A 147 -2.37 13.74 -19.99
C TYR A 147 -3.22 15.00 -19.87
N PHE A 148 -3.11 15.96 -20.80
CA PHE A 148 -3.95 17.16 -20.78
C PHE A 148 -5.42 16.85 -21.00
N ASN A 149 -5.72 15.94 -21.92
CA ASN A 149 -7.08 15.52 -22.21
C ASN A 149 -7.61 14.46 -21.22
N GLN A 150 -6.76 14.01 -20.29
CA GLN A 150 -7.09 12.95 -19.33
C GLN A 150 -7.69 11.72 -20.04
N ARG A 151 -7.04 11.29 -21.13
CA ARG A 151 -7.52 10.22 -22.00
C ARG A 151 -6.38 9.29 -22.41
N HIS A 152 -6.51 8.03 -22.05
CA HIS A 152 -5.63 6.98 -22.56
C HIS A 152 -5.86 6.73 -24.07
N SER A 153 -4.79 6.41 -24.78
CA SER A 153 -4.82 6.04 -26.21
C SER A 153 -3.63 5.12 -26.46
N SER A 154 -3.90 3.85 -26.77
CA SER A 154 -2.88 2.80 -26.91
C SER A 154 -1.90 2.99 -28.07
N ASP A 155 -2.25 3.83 -29.05
CA ASP A 155 -1.39 4.22 -30.19
C ASP A 155 -0.49 5.43 -29.88
N ARG A 156 -0.66 6.07 -28.72
CA ARG A 156 0.05 7.28 -28.29
C ARG A 156 0.85 7.08 -26.99
N VAL A 157 1.27 5.87 -26.75
CA VAL A 157 2.08 5.49 -25.60
C VAL A 157 3.37 4.78 -26.04
N ILE A 158 4.40 4.89 -25.22
CA ILE A 158 5.64 4.11 -25.36
C ILE A 158 5.94 3.39 -24.06
N PRO A 159 6.57 2.21 -24.10
CA PRO A 159 7.03 1.53 -22.89
C PRO A 159 7.94 2.42 -22.06
N LEU A 160 7.83 2.34 -20.73
CA LEU A 160 8.67 3.12 -19.80
C LEU A 160 10.18 2.88 -20.05
N GLN A 161 10.57 1.65 -20.45
CA GLN A 161 11.95 1.33 -20.84
C GLN A 161 12.46 2.20 -21.98
N GLU A 162 11.62 2.52 -22.97
CA GLU A 162 11.98 3.43 -24.07
C GLU A 162 11.90 4.89 -23.64
N ALA A 163 10.98 5.23 -22.74
CA ALA A 163 10.81 6.60 -22.25
C ALA A 163 11.99 7.09 -21.41
N VAL A 164 12.70 6.21 -20.70
CA VAL A 164 13.89 6.55 -19.89
C VAL A 164 15.20 6.49 -20.68
N LYS A 165 15.17 5.93 -21.89
CA LYS A 165 16.37 5.73 -22.72
C LYS A 165 17.03 7.05 -23.08
N GLY A 166 18.35 7.12 -22.90
CA GLY A 166 19.14 8.34 -23.16
C GLY A 166 19.14 9.36 -22.01
N TYR A 167 18.54 9.01 -20.88
CA TYR A 167 18.64 9.73 -19.60
C TYR A 167 19.40 8.89 -18.58
N ASN A 168 19.96 9.51 -17.57
CA ASN A 168 20.48 8.81 -16.40
C ASN A 168 19.31 8.36 -15.51
N ALA A 169 18.45 7.49 -16.03
CA ALA A 169 17.18 7.13 -15.42
C ALA A 169 16.85 5.65 -15.61
N THR A 170 16.16 5.09 -14.61
CA THR A 170 15.50 3.78 -14.69
C THR A 170 14.07 3.88 -14.17
N GLY A 171 13.32 2.78 -14.26
CA GLY A 171 11.94 2.70 -13.80
C GLY A 171 11.66 1.50 -12.89
N LEU A 172 10.72 1.69 -11.95
CA LEU A 172 10.08 0.63 -11.20
C LEU A 172 8.58 0.65 -11.50
N VAL A 173 8.09 -0.37 -12.19
CA VAL A 173 6.67 -0.52 -12.49
C VAL A 173 5.99 -1.30 -11.35
N ILE A 174 4.92 -0.74 -10.80
CA ILE A 174 4.09 -1.31 -9.73
C ILE A 174 2.66 -1.44 -10.30
N PRO A 175 2.37 -2.52 -11.04
CA PRO A 175 1.18 -2.60 -11.87
C PRO A 175 -0.08 -2.88 -11.07
N TYR A 176 -1.23 -2.50 -11.64
CA TYR A 176 -2.54 -2.97 -11.24
C TYR A 176 -2.90 -4.25 -12.00
N TYR A 177 -3.38 -5.26 -11.28
CA TYR A 177 -3.74 -6.56 -11.85
C TYR A 177 -5.26 -6.65 -12.08
N VAL A 178 -5.75 -5.91 -13.07
CA VAL A 178 -7.19 -5.79 -13.36
C VAL A 178 -7.83 -7.15 -13.60
N LYS A 179 -7.22 -7.99 -14.46
CA LYS A 179 -7.74 -9.35 -14.73
C LYS A 179 -7.80 -10.20 -13.45
N GLY A 180 -6.72 -10.27 -12.69
CA GLY A 180 -6.67 -11.05 -11.44
C GLY A 180 -7.68 -10.56 -10.40
N SER A 181 -7.93 -9.24 -10.37
CA SER A 181 -8.96 -8.65 -9.50
C SER A 181 -10.38 -9.03 -9.92
N ILE A 182 -10.67 -9.05 -11.23
CA ILE A 182 -11.97 -9.54 -11.74
C ILE A 182 -12.13 -11.04 -11.40
N ASP A 183 -11.10 -11.84 -11.65
CA ASP A 183 -11.11 -13.27 -11.37
C ASP A 183 -11.34 -13.56 -9.87
N LEU A 184 -10.70 -12.80 -8.97
CA LEU A 184 -10.93 -12.89 -7.52
C LEU A 184 -12.38 -12.59 -7.13
N VAL A 185 -12.95 -11.51 -7.69
CA VAL A 185 -14.35 -11.15 -7.40
C VAL A 185 -15.32 -12.24 -7.88
N LYS A 186 -15.06 -12.86 -9.05
CA LYS A 186 -15.86 -13.98 -9.57
C LYS A 186 -15.75 -15.24 -8.73
N GLU A 187 -14.55 -15.53 -8.22
CA GLU A 187 -14.31 -16.68 -7.33
C GLU A 187 -15.11 -16.53 -6.04
N LEU A 188 -15.12 -15.33 -5.46
CA LEU A 188 -15.88 -15.02 -4.25
C LEU A 188 -17.39 -14.94 -4.49
N ILE A 189 -17.82 -14.52 -5.69
CA ILE A 189 -19.22 -14.33 -6.08
C ILE A 189 -19.50 -15.11 -7.37
N PRO A 190 -19.67 -16.43 -7.32
CA PRO A 190 -19.89 -17.24 -8.54
C PRO A 190 -21.11 -16.81 -9.38
N GLY A 191 -22.09 -16.17 -8.74
CA GLY A 191 -23.28 -15.62 -9.38
C GLY A 191 -23.14 -14.17 -9.85
N LEU A 192 -21.94 -13.61 -9.89
CA LEU A 192 -21.69 -12.22 -10.30
C LEU A 192 -22.33 -11.93 -11.67
N LYS A 193 -23.05 -10.79 -11.78
CA LYS A 193 -23.67 -10.29 -13.01
C LYS A 193 -23.30 -8.85 -13.30
N ARG A 194 -22.90 -8.10 -12.27
CA ARG A 194 -22.62 -6.68 -12.36
C ARG A 194 -21.38 -6.32 -11.57
N LEU A 195 -20.47 -5.61 -12.20
CA LEU A 195 -19.33 -4.98 -11.54
C LEU A 195 -19.47 -3.46 -11.65
N ILE A 196 -19.51 -2.77 -10.53
CA ILE A 196 -19.52 -1.30 -10.46
C ILE A 196 -18.09 -0.85 -10.32
N PHE A 197 -17.55 -0.17 -11.34
CA PHE A 197 -16.19 0.41 -11.27
C PHE A 197 -16.27 1.88 -10.92
N ILE A 198 -15.65 2.25 -9.80
CA ILE A 198 -15.62 3.62 -9.28
C ILE A 198 -14.24 4.22 -9.52
N SER A 199 -14.19 5.32 -10.29
CA SER A 199 -12.95 6.02 -10.60
C SER A 199 -13.16 7.53 -10.74
N ASP A 200 -12.06 8.26 -10.84
CA ASP A 200 -12.06 9.68 -11.24
C ASP A 200 -11.72 9.86 -12.72
N ARG A 201 -11.46 11.12 -13.14
CA ARG A 201 -11.20 11.50 -14.53
C ARG A 201 -9.74 11.42 -14.97
N ARG A 202 -8.81 11.10 -14.05
CA ARG A 202 -7.38 11.15 -14.36
C ARG A 202 -6.98 10.16 -15.45
N TYR A 203 -5.83 10.44 -16.09
CA TYR A 203 -5.28 9.58 -17.14
C TYR A 203 -5.23 8.09 -16.72
N VAL A 204 -4.69 7.79 -15.53
CA VAL A 204 -4.62 6.40 -15.03
C VAL A 204 -5.99 5.77 -14.89
N SER A 205 -7.00 6.53 -14.49
CA SER A 205 -8.39 6.05 -14.41
C SER A 205 -8.96 5.70 -15.78
N THR A 206 -8.59 6.43 -16.83
CA THR A 206 -9.02 6.11 -18.20
C THR A 206 -8.31 4.88 -18.73
N TRP A 207 -7.00 4.75 -18.46
CA TRP A 207 -6.24 3.54 -18.75
C TRP A 207 -6.85 2.30 -18.04
N LEU A 208 -7.19 2.40 -16.75
CA LEU A 208 -7.83 1.32 -16.01
C LEU A 208 -9.20 0.92 -16.57
N ARG A 209 -9.98 1.88 -17.08
CA ARG A 209 -11.25 1.57 -17.75
C ARG A 209 -11.03 0.76 -19.02
N ASP A 210 -10.08 1.17 -19.87
CA ASP A 210 -9.74 0.45 -21.08
C ASP A 210 -9.27 -0.99 -20.76
N GLU A 211 -8.43 -1.16 -19.75
CA GLU A 211 -8.01 -2.49 -19.27
C GLU A 211 -9.18 -3.28 -18.67
N MET A 212 -10.10 -2.63 -17.97
CA MET A 212 -11.29 -3.26 -17.43
C MET A 212 -12.18 -3.78 -18.56
N GLU A 213 -12.50 -2.95 -19.58
CA GLU A 213 -13.29 -3.33 -20.74
C GLU A 213 -12.66 -4.50 -21.50
N LYS A 214 -11.37 -4.43 -21.78
CA LYS A 214 -10.59 -5.49 -22.46
C LYS A 214 -10.66 -6.82 -21.72
N HIS A 215 -10.56 -6.80 -20.39
CA HIS A 215 -10.61 -8.03 -19.60
C HIS A 215 -12.03 -8.54 -19.32
N MET A 216 -13.04 -7.67 -19.37
CA MET A 216 -14.44 -8.09 -19.25
C MET A 216 -14.85 -9.05 -20.37
N GLU A 217 -14.43 -8.80 -21.61
CA GLU A 217 -14.76 -9.66 -22.75
C GLU A 217 -14.28 -11.10 -22.58
N THR A 218 -13.14 -11.29 -21.91
CA THR A 218 -12.50 -12.61 -21.74
C THR A 218 -12.80 -13.25 -20.38
N SER A 219 -12.77 -12.46 -19.31
CA SER A 219 -12.88 -12.96 -17.94
C SER A 219 -14.31 -12.92 -17.40
N PHE A 220 -15.19 -12.10 -18.00
CA PHE A 220 -16.56 -11.93 -17.52
C PHE A 220 -17.58 -11.66 -18.64
N PRO A 221 -17.63 -12.49 -19.71
CA PRO A 221 -18.46 -12.24 -20.90
C PRO A 221 -19.96 -12.24 -20.61
N GLU A 222 -20.42 -12.91 -19.54
CA GLU A 222 -21.82 -12.96 -19.13
C GLU A 222 -22.26 -11.82 -18.22
N GLY A 223 -21.31 -10.98 -17.78
CA GLY A 223 -21.57 -9.86 -16.88
C GLY A 223 -21.48 -8.51 -17.58
N LYS A 224 -21.70 -7.47 -16.80
CA LYS A 224 -21.51 -6.08 -17.23
C LYS A 224 -20.68 -5.30 -16.23
N VAL A 225 -19.96 -4.30 -16.72
CA VAL A 225 -19.36 -3.28 -15.90
C VAL A 225 -20.08 -1.95 -16.07
N ASP A 226 -20.41 -1.30 -14.97
CA ASP A 226 -20.97 0.05 -14.94
C ASP A 226 -19.92 1.00 -14.40
N PHE A 227 -19.52 2.02 -15.17
CA PHE A 227 -18.51 2.98 -14.80
C PHE A 227 -19.13 4.20 -14.10
N TYR A 228 -18.73 4.43 -12.86
CA TYR A 228 -19.06 5.63 -12.10
C TYR A 228 -17.80 6.48 -11.97
N THR A 229 -17.78 7.57 -12.74
CA THR A 229 -16.59 8.44 -12.82
C THR A 229 -16.91 9.80 -12.20
N GLU A 230 -16.04 10.26 -11.29
CA GLU A 230 -16.11 11.62 -10.75
C GLU A 230 -16.16 12.65 -11.90
N GLY A 231 -17.04 13.64 -11.79
CA GLY A 231 -17.28 14.62 -12.86
C GLY A 231 -18.27 14.17 -13.95
N SER A 232 -18.49 12.86 -14.14
CA SER A 232 -19.52 12.34 -15.05
C SER A 232 -20.82 11.99 -14.33
N CYS A 233 -20.75 11.68 -13.04
CA CYS A 233 -21.91 11.49 -12.19
C CYS A 233 -21.77 12.26 -10.87
N SER A 234 -22.89 12.56 -10.21
CA SER A 234 -22.90 13.21 -8.92
C SER A 234 -22.58 12.25 -7.78
N MET A 235 -22.13 12.77 -6.64
CA MET A 235 -21.97 11.98 -5.42
C MET A 235 -23.29 11.33 -4.99
N ASP A 236 -24.43 12.01 -5.16
CA ASP A 236 -25.74 11.44 -4.82
C ASP A 236 -26.07 10.24 -5.69
N SER A 237 -25.72 10.29 -6.99
CA SER A 237 -25.91 9.16 -7.91
C SER A 237 -25.03 7.98 -7.52
N LEU A 238 -23.78 8.24 -7.11
CA LEU A 238 -22.87 7.21 -6.59
C LEU A 238 -23.44 6.58 -5.30
N LEU A 239 -23.85 7.39 -4.33
CA LEU A 239 -24.42 6.90 -3.08
C LEU A 239 -25.73 6.12 -3.31
N ALA A 240 -26.54 6.53 -4.27
CA ALA A 240 -27.76 5.82 -4.65
C ALA A 240 -27.45 4.41 -5.14
N VAL A 241 -26.50 4.26 -6.08
CA VAL A 241 -26.14 2.94 -6.62
C VAL A 241 -25.48 2.04 -5.57
N LEU A 242 -24.63 2.60 -4.70
CA LEU A 242 -24.03 1.83 -3.61
C LEU A 242 -25.07 1.31 -2.60
N SER A 243 -26.19 2.03 -2.46
CA SER A 243 -27.29 1.70 -1.55
C SER A 243 -28.38 0.82 -2.20
N GLU A 244 -28.28 0.49 -3.49
CA GLU A 244 -29.24 -0.37 -4.18
C GLU A 244 -29.38 -1.73 -3.50
N LYS A 245 -30.62 -2.26 -3.47
CA LYS A 245 -30.86 -3.63 -3.00
C LYS A 245 -30.54 -4.60 -4.12
N ASP A 246 -29.70 -5.58 -3.84
CA ASP A 246 -29.43 -6.71 -4.72
C ASP A 246 -29.83 -8.03 -4.03
N PRO A 247 -31.07 -8.50 -4.24
CA PRO A 247 -31.57 -9.73 -3.62
C PRO A 247 -30.76 -10.97 -4.02
N HIS A 248 -30.15 -10.95 -5.19
CA HIS A 248 -29.37 -12.07 -5.72
C HIS A 248 -27.90 -12.03 -5.32
N ARG A 249 -27.44 -10.94 -4.67
CA ARG A 249 -26.02 -10.72 -4.31
C ARG A 249 -25.08 -10.94 -5.51
N ALA A 250 -25.50 -10.49 -6.68
CA ALA A 250 -24.81 -10.67 -7.95
C ALA A 250 -24.04 -9.40 -8.40
N THR A 251 -23.92 -8.43 -7.50
CA THR A 251 -23.23 -7.15 -7.75
C THR A 251 -22.03 -7.02 -6.81
N ALA A 252 -20.90 -6.53 -7.35
CA ALA A 252 -19.72 -6.14 -6.59
C ALA A 252 -19.28 -4.74 -7.00
N VAL A 253 -18.50 -4.10 -6.14
CA VAL A 253 -17.88 -2.79 -6.39
C VAL A 253 -16.37 -2.98 -6.49
N MET A 254 -15.76 -2.42 -7.52
CA MET A 254 -14.31 -2.25 -7.64
C MET A 254 -14.01 -0.75 -7.48
N TYR A 255 -13.44 -0.38 -6.36
CA TYR A 255 -13.09 1.01 -6.08
C TYR A 255 -11.63 1.26 -6.42
N TYR A 256 -11.38 2.27 -7.23
CA TYR A 256 -10.04 2.75 -7.52
C TYR A 256 -9.78 4.10 -6.86
N SER A 257 -10.58 5.13 -7.19
CA SER A 257 -10.34 6.49 -6.75
C SER A 257 -11.57 7.38 -6.96
N TRP A 258 -11.67 8.46 -6.17
CA TRP A 258 -12.68 9.50 -6.34
C TRP A 258 -12.10 10.83 -5.89
N ILE A 259 -11.46 11.56 -6.80
CA ILE A 259 -10.86 12.86 -6.53
C ILE A 259 -11.73 13.95 -7.13
N THR A 260 -12.27 14.82 -6.30
CA THR A 260 -13.03 16.00 -6.72
C THR A 260 -12.17 17.25 -6.69
N GLU A 261 -12.15 17.99 -7.80
CA GLU A 261 -11.55 19.31 -7.88
C GLU A 261 -12.52 20.37 -7.34
N LYS A 262 -12.47 20.67 -6.05
CA LYS A 262 -13.19 21.81 -5.49
C LYS A 262 -12.19 22.77 -4.83
N PRO A 263 -12.01 23.98 -5.38
CA PRO A 263 -10.97 24.91 -4.92
C PRO A 263 -11.12 25.43 -3.50
N PHE A 264 -12.26 25.18 -2.83
CA PHE A 264 -12.58 25.72 -1.50
C PHE A 264 -12.62 24.69 -0.37
N LEU A 265 -12.40 23.40 -0.66
CA LEU A 265 -12.37 22.35 0.34
C LEU A 265 -11.01 21.66 0.30
N ASN A 266 -10.49 21.31 1.47
CA ASN A 266 -9.27 20.52 1.55
C ASN A 266 -9.53 19.15 0.88
N HIS A 267 -9.05 18.99 -0.35
CA HIS A 267 -9.34 17.85 -1.23
C HIS A 267 -9.02 16.49 -0.59
N SER A 268 -8.00 16.44 0.25
CA SER A 268 -7.59 15.21 0.94
C SER A 268 -8.64 14.69 1.90
N LEU A 269 -9.43 15.56 2.54
CA LEU A 269 -10.42 15.18 3.55
C LEU A 269 -11.65 14.49 2.93
N LEU A 270 -12.16 15.00 1.83
CA LEU A 270 -13.31 14.39 1.11
C LEU A 270 -12.94 13.04 0.49
N TYR A 271 -11.76 12.97 -0.09
CA TYR A 271 -11.22 11.77 -0.67
C TYR A 271 -11.03 10.66 0.38
N SER A 272 -10.33 10.94 1.47
CA SER A 272 -10.12 9.97 2.54
C SER A 272 -11.42 9.52 3.21
N THR A 273 -12.36 10.43 3.41
CA THR A 273 -13.67 10.10 4.02
C THR A 273 -14.47 9.14 3.14
N LEU A 274 -14.42 9.29 1.81
CA LEU A 274 -15.15 8.39 0.94
C LEU A 274 -14.58 6.97 0.98
N TYR A 275 -13.28 6.77 0.72
CA TYR A 275 -12.72 5.42 0.67
C TYR A 275 -12.71 4.74 2.04
N GLN A 276 -12.49 5.48 3.11
CA GLN A 276 -12.53 4.94 4.48
C GLN A 276 -13.94 4.50 4.89
N GLY A 277 -14.98 5.15 4.37
CA GLY A 277 -16.37 4.84 4.68
C GLY A 277 -17.10 3.96 3.67
N ILE A 278 -16.52 3.73 2.48
CA ILE A 278 -17.26 3.16 1.35
C ILE A 278 -17.78 1.75 1.63
N ASN A 279 -17.01 0.91 2.32
CA ASN A 279 -17.43 -0.45 2.67
C ASN A 279 -18.61 -0.47 3.65
N GLY A 280 -18.73 0.54 4.51
CA GLY A 280 -19.86 0.70 5.42
C GLY A 280 -21.10 1.31 4.78
N ILE A 281 -20.94 2.08 3.71
CA ILE A 281 -22.04 2.73 2.98
C ILE A 281 -22.63 1.76 1.93
N SER A 282 -21.76 0.98 1.28
CA SER A 282 -22.16 0.07 0.20
C SER A 282 -22.93 -1.14 0.73
N ARG A 283 -24.00 -1.49 0.04
CA ARG A 283 -24.71 -2.78 0.21
C ARG A 283 -24.09 -3.91 -0.62
N HIS A 284 -23.14 -3.57 -1.47
CA HIS A 284 -22.39 -4.51 -2.30
C HIS A 284 -20.97 -4.66 -1.74
N PRO A 285 -20.36 -5.84 -1.83
CA PRO A 285 -18.98 -6.06 -1.43
C PRO A 285 -18.04 -5.15 -2.23
N VAL A 286 -17.13 -4.44 -1.52
CA VAL A 286 -16.22 -3.47 -2.10
C VAL A 286 -14.81 -4.01 -2.13
N PHE A 287 -14.24 -4.09 -3.33
CA PHE A 287 -12.87 -4.50 -3.62
C PHE A 287 -12.04 -3.32 -4.14
N SER A 288 -10.72 -3.48 -4.17
CA SER A 288 -9.78 -2.48 -4.69
C SER A 288 -8.71 -3.11 -5.58
N LEU A 289 -8.08 -2.29 -6.43
CA LEU A 289 -6.99 -2.71 -7.32
C LEU A 289 -5.60 -2.67 -6.67
N TYR A 290 -5.50 -2.10 -5.49
CA TYR A 290 -4.28 -1.98 -4.69
C TYR A 290 -4.64 -1.85 -3.20
N ASP A 291 -3.67 -1.80 -2.30
CA ASP A 291 -3.95 -1.66 -0.87
C ASP A 291 -4.59 -0.31 -0.52
N MET A 292 -5.90 -0.34 -0.42
CA MET A 292 -6.77 0.78 -0.03
C MET A 292 -7.23 0.66 1.43
N GLY A 293 -6.39 0.11 2.31
CA GLY A 293 -6.77 -0.10 3.71
C GLY A 293 -7.59 -1.37 3.90
N VAL A 294 -7.13 -2.46 3.31
CA VAL A 294 -7.75 -3.78 3.48
C VAL A 294 -7.66 -4.24 4.94
N GLU A 295 -6.52 -4.03 5.59
CA GLU A 295 -6.34 -4.36 7.01
C GLU A 295 -7.29 -3.54 7.89
N GLU A 296 -7.48 -2.26 7.59
CA GLU A 296 -8.41 -1.37 8.30
C GLU A 296 -9.90 -1.68 8.00
N GLY A 297 -10.19 -2.51 7.00
CA GLY A 297 -11.55 -2.88 6.60
C GLY A 297 -12.23 -1.84 5.71
N TYR A 298 -11.49 -0.89 5.12
CA TYR A 298 -12.04 0.09 4.19
C TYR A 298 -12.51 -0.54 2.88
N THR A 299 -11.85 -1.61 2.46
CA THR A 299 -12.28 -2.50 1.39
C THR A 299 -12.21 -3.96 1.86
N ILE A 300 -12.95 -4.85 1.19
CA ILE A 300 -12.91 -6.29 1.52
C ILE A 300 -11.57 -6.89 1.13
N GLY A 301 -10.99 -6.43 0.01
CA GLY A 301 -9.72 -6.95 -0.45
C GLY A 301 -9.44 -6.62 -1.91
N GLY A 302 -8.44 -7.29 -2.46
CA GLY A 302 -8.00 -7.14 -3.84
C GLY A 302 -6.91 -8.13 -4.22
N TYR A 303 -6.44 -8.04 -5.47
CA TYR A 303 -5.34 -8.83 -6.01
C TYR A 303 -4.21 -7.89 -6.43
N TYR A 304 -3.16 -7.80 -5.63
CA TYR A 304 -2.10 -6.81 -5.80
C TYR A 304 -0.78 -7.22 -5.12
N ASN A 305 0.30 -6.47 -5.40
CA ASN A 305 1.59 -6.62 -4.72
C ASN A 305 1.52 -6.09 -3.28
N SER A 306 2.09 -6.83 -2.34
CA SER A 306 2.20 -6.36 -0.95
C SER A 306 3.14 -5.16 -0.82
N ALA A 307 2.95 -4.38 0.24
CA ALA A 307 3.88 -3.33 0.62
C ALA A 307 5.32 -3.86 0.77
N LYS A 308 5.48 -5.06 1.37
CA LYS A 308 6.78 -5.72 1.53
C LYS A 308 7.43 -6.11 0.19
N THR A 309 6.65 -6.62 -0.76
CA THR A 309 7.15 -6.96 -2.10
C THR A 309 7.63 -5.71 -2.83
N ILE A 310 6.84 -4.61 -2.75
CA ILE A 310 7.20 -3.32 -3.33
C ILE A 310 8.47 -2.77 -2.67
N GLU A 311 8.55 -2.77 -1.35
CA GLU A 311 9.71 -2.30 -0.58
C GLU A 311 10.98 -3.08 -0.95
N THR A 312 10.88 -4.40 -1.10
CA THR A 312 12.01 -5.26 -1.50
C THR A 312 12.57 -4.89 -2.88
N ALA A 313 11.71 -4.51 -3.82
CA ALA A 313 12.15 -4.07 -5.15
C ALA A 313 12.63 -2.60 -5.16
N LEU A 314 12.05 -1.74 -4.34
CA LEU A 314 12.30 -0.31 -4.30
C LEU A 314 13.63 0.04 -3.61
N ILE A 315 13.93 -0.57 -2.46
CA ILE A 315 15.10 -0.22 -1.63
C ILE A 315 16.43 -0.28 -2.39
N PRO A 316 16.74 -1.34 -3.15
CA PRO A 316 18.00 -1.38 -3.91
C PRO A 316 18.14 -0.22 -4.91
N LEU A 317 17.04 0.16 -5.58
CA LEU A 317 17.04 1.29 -6.52
C LEU A 317 17.20 2.63 -5.80
N LEU A 318 16.61 2.79 -4.62
CA LEU A 318 16.83 3.97 -3.79
C LEU A 318 18.31 4.11 -3.40
N GLN A 319 18.96 3.02 -2.96
CA GLN A 319 20.38 3.01 -2.63
C GLN A 319 21.25 3.47 -3.80
N GLN A 320 20.93 3.00 -5.02
CA GLN A 320 21.66 3.39 -6.22
C GLN A 320 21.48 4.88 -6.56
N VAL A 321 20.25 5.42 -6.43
CA VAL A 321 20.01 6.86 -6.58
C VAL A 321 20.81 7.67 -5.56
N TYR A 322 20.78 7.27 -4.28
CA TYR A 322 21.49 7.95 -3.21
C TYR A 322 23.01 7.89 -3.37
N ASN A 323 23.52 6.78 -3.92
CA ASN A 323 24.96 6.62 -4.20
C ASN A 323 25.40 7.38 -5.47
N GLY A 324 24.49 7.98 -6.22
CA GLY A 324 24.80 8.68 -7.45
C GLY A 324 25.22 7.76 -8.59
N GLU A 325 24.72 6.52 -8.60
CA GLU A 325 25.05 5.53 -9.62
C GLU A 325 24.45 5.90 -10.99
N ASP A 326 25.00 5.32 -12.04
CA ASP A 326 24.50 5.50 -13.40
C ASP A 326 23.21 4.67 -13.60
N MET A 327 22.07 5.31 -13.32
CA MET A 327 20.74 4.69 -13.41
C MET A 327 20.36 4.30 -14.84
N GLY A 328 20.95 4.92 -15.85
CA GLY A 328 20.72 4.60 -17.25
C GLY A 328 21.23 3.20 -17.68
N LYS A 329 22.07 2.57 -16.88
CA LYS A 329 22.53 1.19 -17.07
C LYS A 329 21.63 0.14 -16.45
N ILE A 330 20.68 0.55 -15.63
CA ILE A 330 19.78 -0.33 -14.90
C ILE A 330 18.50 -0.48 -15.73
N PRO A 331 18.11 -1.70 -16.11
CA PRO A 331 16.87 -1.89 -16.86
C PRO A 331 15.65 -1.54 -16.00
N VAL A 332 14.58 -1.07 -16.62
CA VAL A 332 13.28 -0.93 -15.96
C VAL A 332 12.84 -2.29 -15.44
N SER A 333 12.42 -2.33 -14.18
CA SER A 333 11.94 -3.54 -13.52
C SER A 333 10.45 -3.42 -13.18
N THR A 334 9.79 -4.57 -13.04
CA THR A 334 8.38 -4.65 -12.65
C THR A 334 8.27 -5.45 -11.37
N VAL A 335 7.49 -4.96 -10.42
CA VAL A 335 7.09 -5.72 -9.23
C VAL A 335 6.00 -6.69 -9.65
N ASP A 336 6.30 -7.98 -9.71
CA ASP A 336 5.37 -9.00 -10.23
C ASP A 336 5.29 -10.20 -9.26
N ASP A 337 4.66 -9.97 -8.11
CA ASP A 337 4.37 -10.98 -7.08
C ASP A 337 3.02 -10.69 -6.40
N PRO A 338 1.93 -10.63 -7.19
CA PRO A 338 0.63 -10.29 -6.65
C PRO A 338 0.00 -11.47 -5.90
N HIS A 339 -0.71 -11.15 -4.83
CA HIS A 339 -1.48 -12.09 -4.04
C HIS A 339 -2.90 -11.60 -3.78
N LYS A 340 -3.79 -12.53 -3.44
CA LYS A 340 -5.14 -12.23 -2.98
C LYS A 340 -5.07 -11.78 -1.51
N TYR A 341 -5.35 -10.51 -1.23
CA TYR A 341 -5.44 -9.97 0.14
C TYR A 341 -6.90 -9.74 0.49
N LEU A 342 -7.38 -10.33 1.58
CA LEU A 342 -8.78 -10.27 1.99
C LEU A 342 -8.88 -9.96 3.49
N ASN A 343 -9.70 -9.00 3.88
CA ASN A 343 -10.06 -8.77 5.27
C ASN A 343 -11.12 -9.80 5.68
N TYR A 344 -10.77 -10.73 6.55
CA TYR A 344 -11.66 -11.83 6.95
C TYR A 344 -12.97 -11.33 7.58
N VAL A 345 -12.90 -10.32 8.45
CA VAL A 345 -14.08 -9.78 9.14
C VAL A 345 -15.04 -9.10 8.16
N SER A 346 -14.51 -8.28 7.26
CA SER A 346 -15.30 -7.61 6.22
C SER A 346 -15.90 -8.61 5.24
N LEU A 347 -15.13 -9.64 4.86
CA LEU A 347 -15.58 -10.70 3.96
C LEU A 347 -16.71 -11.51 4.58
N MET A 348 -16.58 -11.95 5.84
CA MET A 348 -17.62 -12.65 6.59
C MET A 348 -18.91 -11.83 6.74
N SER A 349 -18.79 -10.51 6.88
CA SER A 349 -19.93 -9.60 6.94
C SER A 349 -20.67 -9.49 5.60
N ALA A 350 -19.92 -9.47 4.50
CA ALA A 350 -20.47 -9.29 3.14
C ALA A 350 -20.99 -10.60 2.53
N MET A 351 -20.33 -11.72 2.83
CA MET A 351 -20.59 -13.04 2.24
C MET A 351 -21.25 -13.97 3.25
N SER A 352 -22.25 -14.72 2.79
CA SER A 352 -22.99 -15.64 3.67
C SER A 352 -22.40 -17.06 3.70
N ASN A 353 -21.46 -17.37 2.81
CA ASN A 353 -20.90 -18.72 2.65
C ASN A 353 -19.38 -18.65 2.51
N GLU A 354 -18.68 -19.38 3.36
CA GLU A 354 -17.22 -19.49 3.35
C GLU A 354 -16.71 -20.46 2.27
N ASP A 355 -17.58 -21.28 1.65
CA ASP A 355 -17.18 -22.29 0.67
C ASP A 355 -16.50 -21.70 -0.57
N ASN A 356 -16.76 -20.40 -0.86
CA ASN A 356 -16.14 -19.68 -1.97
C ASN A 356 -14.86 -18.92 -1.57
N PHE A 357 -14.38 -19.08 -0.34
CA PHE A 357 -13.21 -18.35 0.10
C PHE A 357 -11.94 -18.99 -0.50
N PRO A 358 -11.13 -18.24 -1.24
CA PRO A 358 -9.91 -18.76 -1.85
C PRO A 358 -8.95 -19.33 -0.81
N HIS A 359 -8.48 -20.57 -1.00
CA HIS A 359 -7.50 -21.18 -0.09
C HIS A 359 -6.09 -20.58 -0.22
N ASP A 360 -5.81 -19.93 -1.34
CA ASP A 360 -4.54 -19.27 -1.66
C ASP A 360 -4.52 -17.77 -1.31
N ALA A 361 -5.58 -17.27 -0.65
CA ALA A 361 -5.64 -15.89 -0.19
C ALA A 361 -4.93 -15.68 1.15
N ILE A 362 -4.39 -14.47 1.31
CA ILE A 362 -3.84 -13.97 2.58
C ILE A 362 -4.98 -13.25 3.32
N TYR A 363 -5.40 -13.86 4.42
CA TYR A 363 -6.49 -13.33 5.23
C TYR A 363 -5.97 -12.42 6.32
N LEU A 364 -6.28 -11.13 6.23
CA LEU A 364 -6.00 -10.13 7.26
C LEU A 364 -7.12 -10.16 8.31
N ASN A 365 -6.78 -9.94 9.58
CA ASN A 365 -7.72 -9.97 10.71
C ASN A 365 -8.51 -11.28 10.86
N ALA A 366 -7.96 -12.39 10.35
CA ALA A 366 -8.54 -13.69 10.61
C ALA A 366 -8.41 -14.07 12.12
N PRO A 367 -9.39 -14.73 12.69
CA PRO A 367 -9.25 -15.25 14.04
C PRO A 367 -8.07 -16.24 14.10
N PRO A 368 -7.31 -16.27 15.20
CA PRO A 368 -6.21 -17.20 15.34
C PRO A 368 -6.71 -18.64 15.21
N SER A 369 -5.98 -19.47 14.49
CA SER A 369 -6.27 -20.90 14.36
C SER A 369 -6.31 -21.58 15.74
N PHE A 370 -6.97 -22.74 15.81
CA PHE A 370 -7.00 -23.52 17.07
C PHE A 370 -5.61 -23.78 17.62
N LEU A 371 -4.64 -24.08 16.76
CA LEU A 371 -3.25 -24.31 17.17
C LEU A 371 -2.59 -23.04 17.69
N GLU A 372 -2.75 -21.90 16.99
CA GLU A 372 -2.20 -20.61 17.43
C GLU A 372 -2.80 -20.17 18.76
N LYS A 373 -4.09 -20.38 18.96
CA LYS A 373 -4.78 -20.01 20.21
C LYS A 373 -4.41 -20.90 21.39
N TYR A 374 -4.22 -22.21 21.14
CA TYR A 374 -4.07 -23.20 22.21
C TYR A 374 -2.71 -23.89 22.25
N TRP A 375 -1.72 -23.45 21.47
CA TRP A 375 -0.41 -24.10 21.43
C TRP A 375 0.27 -24.16 22.82
N MET A 376 0.18 -23.09 23.63
CA MET A 376 0.73 -23.06 24.97
C MET A 376 0.04 -24.06 25.93
N PRO A 377 -1.31 -24.07 26.06
CA PRO A 377 -2.00 -25.10 26.80
C PRO A 377 -1.71 -26.53 26.31
N LEU A 378 -1.65 -26.71 24.98
CA LEU A 378 -1.33 -28.03 24.39
C LEU A 378 0.09 -28.48 24.72
N LEU A 379 1.06 -27.58 24.68
CA LEU A 379 2.44 -27.85 25.07
C LEU A 379 2.53 -28.16 26.56
N GLY A 380 1.84 -27.41 27.40
CA GLY A 380 1.75 -27.67 28.85
C GLY A 380 1.16 -29.06 29.15
N PHE A 381 0.08 -29.42 28.44
CA PHE A 381 -0.52 -30.73 28.55
C PHE A 381 0.42 -31.85 28.10
N LEU A 382 1.14 -31.67 27.01
CA LEU A 382 2.14 -32.59 26.48
C LEU A 382 3.27 -32.83 27.50
N ILE A 383 3.81 -31.76 28.08
CA ILE A 383 4.87 -31.82 29.08
C ILE A 383 4.35 -32.58 30.35
N PHE A 384 3.15 -32.21 30.82
CA PHE A 384 2.51 -32.89 31.94
C PHE A 384 2.36 -34.39 31.67
N PHE A 385 1.86 -34.76 30.48
CA PHE A 385 1.69 -36.16 30.09
C PHE A 385 3.03 -36.91 30.07
N LEU A 386 4.09 -36.32 29.51
CA LEU A 386 5.43 -36.92 29.50
C LEU A 386 5.98 -37.12 30.93
N VAL A 387 5.75 -36.17 31.84
CA VAL A 387 6.14 -36.30 33.25
C VAL A 387 5.40 -37.44 33.90
N VAL A 388 4.10 -37.58 33.71
CA VAL A 388 3.29 -38.68 34.27
C VAL A 388 3.77 -40.02 33.71
N VAL A 389 4.02 -40.13 32.41
CA VAL A 389 4.55 -41.36 31.80
C VAL A 389 5.93 -41.69 32.34
N PHE A 390 6.81 -40.71 32.50
CA PHE A 390 8.13 -40.91 33.12
C PHE A 390 8.06 -41.38 34.54
N LEU A 391 7.21 -40.79 35.37
CA LEU A 391 7.00 -41.18 36.75
C LEU A 391 6.43 -42.60 36.85
N ALA A 392 5.45 -42.96 36.03
CA ALA A 392 4.88 -44.30 35.95
C ALA A 392 5.94 -45.34 35.53
N TRP A 393 6.73 -45.03 34.51
CA TRP A 393 7.84 -45.88 34.05
C TRP A 393 8.90 -46.05 35.13
N HIS A 394 9.28 -44.96 35.80
CA HIS A 394 10.26 -44.98 36.90
C HIS A 394 9.75 -45.80 38.08
N TYR A 395 8.46 -45.70 38.45
CA TYR A 395 7.83 -46.49 39.48
C TYR A 395 7.87 -47.98 39.13
N VAL A 396 7.48 -48.38 37.95
CA VAL A 396 7.52 -49.79 37.47
C VAL A 396 8.96 -50.31 37.45
N TYR A 397 9.91 -49.49 36.97
CA TYR A 397 11.33 -49.88 36.95
C TYR A 397 11.88 -50.15 38.37
N ARG A 398 11.63 -49.26 39.34
CA ARG A 398 12.03 -49.44 40.74
C ARG A 398 11.33 -50.68 41.44
N SER A 399 10.08 -50.90 41.14
CA SER A 399 9.34 -52.05 41.62
C SER A 399 9.94 -53.37 41.11
N LYS A 400 10.34 -53.44 39.85
CA LYS A 400 11.03 -54.58 39.25
C LYS A 400 12.43 -54.82 39.83
N GLN A 401 13.17 -53.81 40.21
CA GLN A 401 14.46 -53.95 40.86
C GLN A 401 14.29 -54.56 42.30
N LYS A 402 13.35 -54.05 43.09
CA LYS A 402 13.07 -54.59 44.43
C LYS A 402 12.62 -56.07 44.40
N MET A 403 11.94 -56.53 43.34
CA MET A 403 11.56 -57.96 43.21
C MET A 403 12.73 -58.85 42.75
N LYS A 404 13.85 -58.32 42.33
CA LYS A 404 15.06 -59.09 41.97
C LYS A 404 16.04 -59.21 43.13
N GLU A 405 15.84 -58.42 44.19
CA GLU A 405 16.67 -58.44 45.41
C GLU A 405 16.06 -59.30 46.55
N VAL A 406 14.88 -59.88 46.36
CA VAL A 406 14.22 -60.89 47.20
C VAL A 406 14.29 -62.24 46.48
#